data_adc6d06f29ad28fd75bfe1e57ccdaf32
#
_entry.id   adc6d06f29ad28fd75bfe1e57ccdaf32
#
_cell.length_a   1.000
_cell.length_b   1.000
_cell.length_c   1.000
_cell.angle_alpha   90.00
_cell.angle_beta   90.00
_cell.angle_gamma   90.00
#
_symmetry.space_group_name_H-M   'P 1'
#
loop_
_entity.id
_entity.type
_entity.pdbx_description
1 polymer ?
#
loop_
_entity_poly.entity_id
_entity_poly.type
_entity_poly.pdbx_seq_one_letter_code
_entity_poly.pdbx_strand_id
1 'polypeptide(L)'
;MKEYSIASIAGDGIGKEVVPEAQKILTEISQQHQFKLKIEDYDFASCDYYEKHGKMMPDDWKDKLTKHDAIFFGAVGMPDKYPDHITLWGSLLKFRREFDQYINLRPVKLFEGVSAPLANKQPGDIDMIIVRENTEGEYSSVGGRMYQGTDREVVIQETVMSKYGIDRVQKFAFELASKRKRKKLTSATKSNGISITMPYWDERFNENKKNYSNVETDQYHIDILAARFVLSPERFDVIVASNLFGDILSDLGPACTGTIGIAPSGNINPCLLYTSPSPRDLSTSRMPSSA
;
A
#
# COMPACT_ATOMS: atom_id res chain seq x y z
N MET A 1 -24.23 18.20 -11.48
CA MET A 1 -23.86 16.84 -11.07
C MET A 1 -22.34 16.77 -11.14
N LYS A 2 -21.67 16.29 -10.08
CA LYS A 2 -20.21 16.20 -10.05
C LYS A 2 -19.77 15.08 -11.00
N GLU A 3 -18.69 15.29 -11.74
CA GLU A 3 -18.15 14.33 -12.69
C GLU A 3 -16.74 13.94 -12.28
N TYR A 4 -16.44 12.64 -12.35
CA TYR A 4 -15.12 12.08 -12.07
C TYR A 4 -14.62 11.27 -13.25
N SER A 5 -13.34 11.40 -13.54
CA SER A 5 -12.65 10.64 -14.58
C SER A 5 -11.69 9.65 -13.97
N ILE A 6 -11.78 8.39 -14.37
CA ILE A 6 -10.93 7.30 -13.87
C ILE A 6 -10.16 6.67 -15.03
N ALA A 7 -8.83 6.61 -14.89
CA ALA A 7 -8.00 5.77 -15.72
C ALA A 7 -8.07 4.33 -15.19
N SER A 8 -8.51 3.39 -16.00
CA SER A 8 -8.61 1.98 -15.64
C SER A 8 -7.50 1.19 -16.31
N ILE A 9 -6.76 0.42 -15.52
CA ILE A 9 -5.66 -0.42 -15.98
C ILE A 9 -5.86 -1.80 -15.37
N ALA A 10 -6.33 -2.76 -16.15
CA ALA A 10 -6.54 -4.12 -15.66
C ALA A 10 -5.22 -4.85 -15.34
N GLY A 11 -4.17 -4.62 -16.15
CA GLY A 11 -2.88 -5.25 -16.00
C GLY A 11 -2.88 -6.73 -16.39
N ASP A 12 -2.41 -7.60 -15.49
CA ASP A 12 -2.18 -9.02 -15.74
C ASP A 12 -3.09 -9.94 -14.91
N GLY A 13 -3.13 -11.22 -15.29
CA GLY A 13 -3.73 -12.30 -14.50
C GLY A 13 -5.12 -11.96 -13.95
N ILE A 14 -5.28 -12.06 -12.64
CA ILE A 14 -6.55 -11.81 -11.94
C ILE A 14 -7.07 -10.37 -12.16
N GLY A 15 -6.21 -9.41 -12.46
CA GLY A 15 -6.63 -8.04 -12.75
C GLY A 15 -7.61 -7.95 -13.91
N LYS A 16 -7.42 -8.79 -14.93
CA LYS A 16 -8.32 -8.86 -16.09
C LYS A 16 -9.73 -9.38 -15.76
N GLU A 17 -9.86 -10.09 -14.63
CA GLU A 17 -11.14 -10.61 -14.15
C GLU A 17 -11.80 -9.63 -13.16
N VAL A 18 -11.04 -9.14 -12.17
CA VAL A 18 -11.62 -8.35 -11.09
C VAL A 18 -11.91 -6.89 -11.47
N VAL A 19 -11.10 -6.29 -12.37
CA VAL A 19 -11.30 -4.89 -12.77
C VAL A 19 -12.64 -4.67 -13.47
N PRO A 20 -13.05 -5.48 -14.46
CA PRO A 20 -14.37 -5.33 -15.08
C PRO A 20 -15.54 -5.46 -14.10
N GLU A 21 -15.45 -6.37 -13.13
CA GLU A 21 -16.49 -6.53 -12.11
C GLU A 21 -16.55 -5.32 -11.17
N ALA A 22 -15.41 -4.80 -10.77
CA ALA A 22 -15.35 -3.58 -9.96
C ALA A 22 -15.85 -2.35 -10.71
N GLN A 23 -15.62 -2.23 -12.02
CA GLN A 23 -16.19 -1.15 -12.85
C GLN A 23 -17.72 -1.17 -12.86
N LYS A 24 -18.35 -2.37 -12.90
CA LYS A 24 -19.82 -2.50 -12.79
C LYS A 24 -20.31 -1.95 -11.46
N ILE A 25 -19.64 -2.30 -10.36
CA ILE A 25 -19.99 -1.81 -9.02
C ILE A 25 -19.79 -0.28 -8.93
N LEU A 26 -18.69 0.25 -9.43
CA LEU A 26 -18.45 1.70 -9.46
C LEU A 26 -19.53 2.44 -10.27
N THR A 27 -19.95 1.87 -11.38
CA THR A 27 -21.02 2.43 -12.21
C THR A 27 -22.34 2.46 -11.45
N GLU A 28 -22.71 1.37 -10.75
CA GLU A 28 -23.91 1.32 -9.93
C GLU A 28 -23.87 2.33 -8.78
N ILE A 29 -22.74 2.41 -8.06
CA ILE A 29 -22.52 3.40 -6.99
C ILE A 29 -22.67 4.82 -7.53
N SER A 30 -22.17 5.10 -8.73
CA SER A 30 -22.27 6.43 -9.34
C SER A 30 -23.72 6.85 -9.57
N GLN A 31 -24.58 5.91 -9.96
CA GLN A 31 -26.03 6.13 -10.13
C GLN A 31 -26.71 6.38 -8.80
N GLN A 32 -26.46 5.49 -7.80
CA GLN A 32 -27.05 5.62 -6.46
C GLN A 32 -26.69 6.94 -5.76
N HIS A 33 -25.45 7.42 -5.93
CA HIS A 33 -24.96 8.63 -5.31
C HIS A 33 -25.01 9.88 -6.23
N GLN A 34 -25.63 9.76 -7.41
CA GLN A 34 -25.91 10.86 -8.33
C GLN A 34 -24.67 11.67 -8.75
N PHE A 35 -23.57 10.99 -9.08
CA PHE A 35 -22.41 11.58 -9.75
C PHE A 35 -22.16 10.91 -11.12
N LYS A 36 -21.47 11.61 -12.01
CA LYS A 36 -21.06 11.04 -13.29
C LYS A 36 -19.69 10.39 -13.15
N LEU A 37 -19.54 9.23 -13.76
CA LEU A 37 -18.28 8.50 -13.80
C LEU A 37 -17.87 8.27 -15.27
N LYS A 38 -16.72 8.78 -15.64
CA LYS A 38 -16.08 8.50 -16.93
C LYS A 38 -14.92 7.56 -16.68
N ILE A 39 -14.95 6.35 -17.24
CA ILE A 39 -13.87 5.37 -17.14
C ILE A 39 -13.21 5.28 -18.53
N GLU A 40 -11.87 5.38 -18.56
CA GLU A 40 -11.05 5.19 -19.75
C GLU A 40 -10.07 4.05 -19.49
N ASP A 41 -10.15 2.99 -20.30
CA ASP A 41 -9.31 1.81 -20.16
C ASP A 41 -7.98 1.98 -20.90
N TYR A 42 -6.89 1.54 -20.26
CA TYR A 42 -5.54 1.53 -20.80
C TYR A 42 -4.97 0.12 -20.77
N ASP A 43 -4.26 -0.27 -21.84
CA ASP A 43 -3.67 -1.59 -22.01
C ASP A 43 -2.22 -1.71 -21.53
N PHE A 44 -1.59 -0.60 -21.18
CA PHE A 44 -0.22 -0.58 -20.67
C PHE A 44 -0.13 -0.99 -19.18
N ALA A 45 1.08 -1.04 -18.64
CA ALA A 45 1.39 -1.60 -17.34
C ALA A 45 0.94 -3.06 -17.21
N SER A 46 1.20 -3.84 -18.27
CA SER A 46 0.90 -5.26 -18.36
C SER A 46 2.03 -6.01 -19.09
N CYS A 47 2.14 -7.31 -18.83
CA CYS A 47 3.07 -8.19 -19.52
C CYS A 47 2.76 -8.28 -21.03
N ASP A 48 1.48 -8.26 -21.40
CA ASP A 48 1.06 -8.26 -22.81
C ASP A 48 1.54 -6.99 -23.55
N TYR A 49 1.49 -5.84 -22.86
CA TYR A 49 2.04 -4.61 -23.42
C TYR A 49 3.57 -4.66 -23.55
N TYR A 50 4.22 -5.23 -22.54
CA TYR A 50 5.67 -5.42 -22.56
C TYR A 50 6.12 -6.31 -23.72
N GLU A 51 5.41 -7.41 -23.99
CA GLU A 51 5.71 -8.30 -25.12
C GLU A 51 5.66 -7.58 -26.48
N LYS A 52 4.69 -6.69 -26.64
CA LYS A 52 4.50 -5.98 -27.91
C LYS A 52 5.48 -4.82 -28.09
N HIS A 53 5.87 -4.16 -27.00
CA HIS A 53 6.56 -2.86 -27.07
C HIS A 53 7.95 -2.84 -26.40
N GLY A 54 8.36 -3.91 -25.71
CA GLY A 54 9.64 -3.98 -24.99
C GLY A 54 9.73 -3.07 -23.75
N LYS A 55 8.60 -2.47 -23.34
CA LYS A 55 8.50 -1.59 -22.17
C LYS A 55 7.11 -1.72 -21.56
N MET A 56 7.02 -1.52 -20.23
CA MET A 56 5.75 -1.68 -19.51
C MET A 56 4.74 -0.56 -19.79
N MET A 57 5.21 0.62 -20.19
CA MET A 57 4.36 1.79 -20.40
C MET A 57 4.89 2.62 -21.59
N PRO A 58 4.02 3.37 -22.30
CA PRO A 58 4.44 4.32 -23.34
C PRO A 58 5.16 5.50 -22.71
N ASP A 59 5.89 6.29 -23.50
CA ASP A 59 6.68 7.40 -22.97
C ASP A 59 5.80 8.54 -22.42
N ASP A 60 4.58 8.68 -22.95
CA ASP A 60 3.57 9.68 -22.58
C ASP A 60 2.58 9.18 -21.50
N TRP A 61 2.88 8.06 -20.83
CA TRP A 61 1.97 7.44 -19.86
C TRP A 61 1.55 8.41 -18.74
N LYS A 62 2.48 9.24 -18.27
CA LYS A 62 2.23 10.18 -17.20
C LYS A 62 1.22 11.26 -17.61
N ASP A 63 1.40 11.82 -18.81
CA ASP A 63 0.50 12.83 -19.35
C ASP A 63 -0.90 12.26 -19.61
N LYS A 64 -0.99 10.99 -20.00
CA LYS A 64 -2.25 10.28 -20.17
C LYS A 64 -2.97 10.14 -18.83
N LEU A 65 -2.29 9.66 -17.78
CA LEU A 65 -2.89 9.40 -16.49
C LEU A 65 -3.21 10.69 -15.70
N THR A 66 -2.43 11.74 -15.87
CA THR A 66 -2.63 13.03 -15.17
C THR A 66 -3.97 13.70 -15.51
N LYS A 67 -4.63 13.30 -16.58
CA LYS A 67 -5.94 13.84 -17.01
C LYS A 67 -7.11 13.30 -16.17
N HIS A 68 -6.87 12.29 -15.35
CA HIS A 68 -7.89 11.61 -14.56
C HIS A 68 -7.82 11.99 -13.09
N ASP A 69 -8.95 11.89 -12.39
CA ASP A 69 -9.03 12.12 -10.95
C ASP A 69 -8.44 10.96 -10.13
N ALA A 70 -8.47 9.74 -10.71
CA ALA A 70 -7.92 8.54 -10.08
C ALA A 70 -7.47 7.52 -11.12
N ILE A 71 -6.53 6.66 -10.68
CA ILE A 71 -6.10 5.48 -11.43
C ILE A 71 -6.68 4.25 -10.73
N PHE A 72 -7.54 3.51 -11.44
CA PHE A 72 -8.03 2.21 -10.97
C PHE A 72 -7.14 1.12 -11.56
N PHE A 73 -6.26 0.58 -10.72
CA PHE A 73 -5.22 -0.34 -11.13
C PHE A 73 -5.51 -1.75 -10.61
N GLY A 74 -5.49 -2.73 -11.51
CA GLY A 74 -5.70 -4.12 -11.16
C GLY A 74 -4.42 -4.78 -10.65
N ALA A 75 -3.90 -5.73 -11.40
CA ALA A 75 -2.74 -6.52 -11.05
C ALA A 75 -1.64 -6.40 -12.08
N VAL A 76 -0.37 -6.49 -11.68
CA VAL A 76 0.76 -6.51 -12.61
C VAL A 76 1.77 -7.55 -12.21
N GLY A 77 2.27 -8.25 -13.22
CA GLY A 77 3.33 -9.21 -13.08
C GLY A 77 2.91 -10.64 -13.39
N MET A 78 3.83 -11.36 -14.02
CA MET A 78 3.78 -12.80 -14.27
C MET A 78 5.16 -13.37 -13.89
N PRO A 79 5.40 -13.67 -12.60
CA PRO A 79 6.75 -14.03 -12.09
C PRO A 79 7.39 -15.21 -12.81
N ASP A 80 6.58 -16.15 -13.31
CA ASP A 80 7.05 -17.30 -14.08
C ASP A 80 7.57 -16.91 -15.47
N LYS A 81 7.20 -15.73 -15.98
CA LYS A 81 7.55 -15.27 -17.32
C LYS A 81 8.47 -14.05 -17.31
N TYR A 82 8.19 -13.10 -16.42
CA TYR A 82 8.93 -11.84 -16.31
C TYR A 82 9.27 -11.55 -14.84
N PRO A 83 10.54 -11.22 -14.54
CA PRO A 83 10.95 -10.88 -13.18
C PRO A 83 10.37 -9.54 -12.74
N ASP A 84 10.18 -9.37 -11.42
CA ASP A 84 9.57 -8.21 -10.79
C ASP A 84 10.27 -6.87 -11.12
N HIS A 85 11.58 -6.90 -11.37
CA HIS A 85 12.31 -5.68 -11.76
C HIS A 85 11.92 -5.15 -13.14
N ILE A 86 11.29 -5.95 -14.00
CA ILE A 86 10.69 -5.49 -15.26
C ILE A 86 9.26 -5.00 -15.00
N THR A 87 8.45 -5.83 -14.36
CA THR A 87 7.01 -5.60 -14.25
C THR A 87 6.67 -4.54 -13.21
N LEU A 88 7.07 -4.74 -11.94
CA LEU A 88 6.76 -3.81 -10.84
C LEU A 88 7.54 -2.50 -10.95
N TRP A 89 8.86 -2.58 -11.21
CA TRP A 89 9.69 -1.37 -11.32
C TRP A 89 9.39 -0.58 -12.59
N GLY A 90 8.94 -1.27 -13.64
CA GLY A 90 8.55 -0.66 -14.90
C GLY A 90 7.17 0.01 -14.89
N SER A 91 6.33 -0.24 -13.87
CA SER A 91 4.95 0.25 -13.79
C SER A 91 4.59 0.80 -12.39
N LEU A 92 4.13 -0.04 -11.46
CA LEU A 92 3.58 0.37 -10.16
C LEU A 92 4.51 1.29 -9.35
N LEU A 93 5.80 0.95 -9.28
CA LEU A 93 6.76 1.79 -8.55
C LEU A 93 7.00 3.14 -9.23
N LYS A 94 6.85 3.21 -10.55
CA LYS A 94 6.86 4.50 -11.26
C LYS A 94 5.66 5.35 -10.90
N PHE A 95 4.44 4.77 -10.83
CA PHE A 95 3.26 5.51 -10.38
C PHE A 95 3.49 6.10 -9.00
N ARG A 96 3.95 5.30 -8.04
CA ARG A 96 4.21 5.75 -6.67
C ARG A 96 5.20 6.92 -6.62
N ARG A 97 6.31 6.82 -7.36
CA ARG A 97 7.37 7.83 -7.36
C ARG A 97 7.01 9.09 -8.16
N GLU A 98 6.53 8.91 -9.40
CA GLU A 98 6.27 10.02 -10.31
C GLU A 98 5.04 10.86 -9.93
N PHE A 99 4.05 10.26 -9.26
CA PHE A 99 2.92 10.95 -8.67
C PHE A 99 3.11 11.27 -7.19
N ASP A 100 4.30 11.02 -6.64
CA ASP A 100 4.63 11.20 -5.22
C ASP A 100 3.53 10.68 -4.29
N GLN A 101 3.05 9.44 -4.55
CA GLN A 101 2.01 8.77 -3.78
C GLN A 101 2.61 8.24 -2.47
N TYR A 102 2.95 9.15 -1.56
CA TYR A 102 3.74 8.85 -0.37
C TYR A 102 3.00 8.09 0.72
N ILE A 103 1.71 7.87 0.57
CA ILE A 103 0.90 7.06 1.46
C ILE A 103 0.45 5.81 0.72
N ASN A 104 0.66 4.65 1.31
CA ASN A 104 -0.05 3.44 0.95
C ASN A 104 -1.02 3.11 2.09
N LEU A 105 -2.31 3.25 1.79
CA LEU A 105 -3.39 3.03 2.73
C LEU A 105 -3.91 1.60 2.63
N ARG A 106 -3.90 0.86 3.73
CA ARG A 106 -4.24 -0.56 3.80
C ARG A 106 -5.29 -0.82 4.88
N PRO A 107 -6.59 -0.74 4.57
CA PRO A 107 -7.64 -1.15 5.48
C PRO A 107 -7.62 -2.66 5.73
N VAL A 108 -7.80 -3.05 6.98
CA VAL A 108 -7.92 -4.43 7.44
C VAL A 108 -9.22 -4.57 8.22
N LYS A 109 -10.13 -5.37 7.71
CA LYS A 109 -11.44 -5.54 8.31
C LYS A 109 -11.90 -6.98 8.23
N LEU A 110 -12.45 -7.49 9.33
CA LEU A 110 -13.16 -8.75 9.32
C LEU A 110 -14.61 -8.51 8.86
N PHE A 111 -14.94 -9.02 7.69
CA PHE A 111 -16.26 -8.86 7.07
C PHE A 111 -17.22 -9.96 7.48
N GLU A 112 -18.53 -9.66 7.41
CA GLU A 112 -19.57 -10.67 7.50
C GLU A 112 -19.44 -11.71 6.37
N GLY A 113 -19.67 -12.97 6.69
CA GLY A 113 -19.54 -14.06 5.74
C GLY A 113 -18.12 -14.55 5.45
N VAL A 114 -17.10 -13.89 6.02
CA VAL A 114 -15.70 -14.33 5.92
C VAL A 114 -15.28 -15.04 7.21
N SER A 115 -14.75 -16.24 7.09
CA SER A 115 -14.19 -16.98 8.23
C SER A 115 -12.83 -16.43 8.60
N ALA A 116 -12.69 -15.91 9.83
CA ALA A 116 -11.40 -15.51 10.36
C ALA A 116 -10.55 -16.74 10.69
N PRO A 117 -9.26 -16.77 10.31
CA PRO A 117 -8.33 -17.82 10.78
C PRO A 117 -8.08 -17.77 12.28
N LEU A 118 -8.27 -16.60 12.89
CA LEU A 118 -8.12 -16.44 14.35
C LEU A 118 -9.37 -16.93 15.08
N ALA A 119 -9.15 -17.76 16.11
CA ALA A 119 -10.24 -18.30 16.94
C ALA A 119 -11.03 -17.18 17.64
N ASN A 120 -12.36 -17.38 17.75
CA ASN A 120 -13.27 -16.52 18.50
C ASN A 120 -13.32 -15.05 18.05
N LYS A 121 -13.06 -14.76 16.78
CA LYS A 121 -13.25 -13.43 16.19
C LYS A 121 -14.54 -13.36 15.40
N GLN A 122 -15.24 -12.25 15.55
CA GLN A 122 -16.51 -11.96 14.89
C GLN A 122 -16.39 -10.71 14.01
N PRO A 123 -17.22 -10.55 12.99
CA PRO A 123 -17.31 -9.32 12.21
C PRO A 123 -17.43 -8.09 13.11
N GLY A 124 -16.58 -7.09 12.85
CA GLY A 124 -16.49 -5.86 13.66
C GLY A 124 -15.43 -5.88 14.76
N ASP A 125 -14.92 -7.04 15.18
CA ASP A 125 -13.81 -7.11 16.16
C ASP A 125 -12.52 -6.54 15.61
N ILE A 126 -12.26 -6.74 14.32
CA ILE A 126 -11.08 -6.26 13.64
C ILE A 126 -11.49 -5.23 12.59
N ASP A 127 -11.15 -3.97 12.84
CA ASP A 127 -11.31 -2.83 11.95
C ASP A 127 -10.18 -1.85 12.20
N MET A 128 -9.09 -1.99 11.44
CA MET A 128 -7.91 -1.13 11.55
C MET A 128 -7.43 -0.70 10.17
N ILE A 129 -6.63 0.37 10.14
CA ILE A 129 -6.03 0.89 8.92
C ILE A 129 -4.53 1.02 9.11
N ILE A 130 -3.76 0.45 8.19
CA ILE A 130 -2.31 0.60 8.15
C ILE A 130 -1.98 1.73 7.17
N VAL A 131 -1.26 2.72 7.65
CA VAL A 131 -0.71 3.84 6.89
C VAL A 131 0.77 3.56 6.69
N ARG A 132 1.12 3.07 5.50
CA ARG A 132 2.48 2.70 5.11
C ARG A 132 3.14 3.87 4.38
N GLU A 133 4.35 4.24 4.77
CA GLU A 133 5.22 5.07 3.95
C GLU A 133 5.49 4.37 2.61
N ASN A 134 5.54 5.10 1.50
CA ASN A 134 5.47 4.50 0.17
C ASN A 134 6.51 5.00 -0.84
N THR A 135 7.38 5.93 -0.49
CA THR A 135 8.31 6.58 -1.42
C THR A 135 9.78 6.51 -1.03
N GLU A 136 10.07 6.26 0.22
CA GLU A 136 11.43 6.17 0.76
C GLU A 136 11.58 4.95 1.71
N GLY A 137 12.44 5.03 2.69
CA GLY A 137 12.64 3.97 3.67
C GLY A 137 13.53 2.85 3.16
N GLU A 138 13.17 1.63 3.49
CA GLU A 138 13.92 0.42 3.20
C GLU A 138 13.89 0.05 1.69
N TYR A 139 12.88 0.54 0.97
CA TYR A 139 12.78 0.40 -0.49
C TYR A 139 13.49 1.52 -1.25
N SER A 140 14.42 2.23 -0.62
CA SER A 140 15.30 3.17 -1.32
C SER A 140 16.13 2.43 -2.37
N SER A 141 16.43 3.09 -3.49
CA SER A 141 17.33 2.53 -4.51
C SER A 141 18.77 2.97 -4.28
N VAL A 142 19.15 3.22 -3.02
CA VAL A 142 20.51 3.65 -2.62
C VAL A 142 21.30 2.43 -2.17
N GLY A 143 22.40 2.16 -2.80
CA GLY A 143 23.25 1.01 -2.52
C GLY A 143 24.09 0.62 -3.72
N GLY A 144 24.68 -0.55 -3.64
CA GLY A 144 25.51 -1.05 -4.71
C GLY A 144 26.14 -2.40 -4.41
N ARG A 145 26.94 -2.85 -5.36
CA ARG A 145 27.64 -4.13 -5.29
C ARG A 145 29.10 -3.93 -5.64
N MET A 146 29.99 -4.44 -4.82
CA MET A 146 31.44 -4.44 -5.01
C MET A 146 32.00 -5.84 -5.15
N TYR A 147 33.11 -6.01 -5.86
CA TYR A 147 33.81 -7.28 -6.07
C TYR A 147 32.93 -8.38 -6.65
N GLN A 148 32.05 -8.03 -7.58
CA GLN A 148 31.08 -8.95 -8.19
C GLN A 148 31.75 -10.22 -8.74
N GLY A 149 31.18 -11.38 -8.43
CA GLY A 149 31.64 -12.68 -8.92
C GLY A 149 32.90 -13.21 -8.22
N THR A 150 33.31 -12.62 -7.10
CA THR A 150 34.43 -13.10 -6.27
C THR A 150 33.97 -13.48 -4.87
N ASP A 151 34.79 -14.25 -4.14
CA ASP A 151 34.51 -14.64 -2.75
C ASP A 151 34.43 -13.45 -1.78
N ARG A 152 34.83 -12.24 -2.23
CA ARG A 152 34.76 -11.01 -1.45
C ARG A 152 33.63 -10.09 -1.88
N GLU A 153 32.67 -10.61 -2.61
CA GLU A 153 31.52 -9.83 -3.07
C GLU A 153 30.75 -9.21 -1.88
N VAL A 154 30.50 -7.91 -1.96
CA VAL A 154 29.76 -7.13 -0.97
C VAL A 154 28.58 -6.45 -1.63
N VAL A 155 27.41 -6.58 -1.04
CA VAL A 155 26.16 -5.92 -1.46
C VAL A 155 25.68 -5.01 -0.34
N ILE A 156 25.39 -3.78 -0.68
CA ILE A 156 24.90 -2.76 0.26
C ILE A 156 23.56 -2.24 -0.25
N GLN A 157 22.58 -2.16 0.64
CA GLN A 157 21.34 -1.44 0.44
C GLN A 157 21.09 -0.53 1.65
N GLU A 158 20.93 0.76 1.40
CA GLU A 158 20.72 1.75 2.46
C GLU A 158 19.24 2.00 2.72
N THR A 159 18.88 2.19 3.98
CA THR A 159 17.58 2.74 4.38
C THR A 159 17.66 4.26 4.41
N VAL A 160 16.86 4.94 3.61
CA VAL A 160 16.82 6.40 3.55
C VAL A 160 15.52 6.90 4.15
N MET A 161 15.61 7.70 5.22
CA MET A 161 14.47 8.32 5.88
C MET A 161 14.71 9.82 6.01
N SER A 162 13.90 10.62 5.33
CA SER A 162 13.97 12.06 5.43
C SER A 162 12.96 12.60 6.46
N LYS A 163 13.27 13.76 7.04
CA LYS A 163 12.31 14.48 7.89
C LYS A 163 11.01 14.73 7.15
N TYR A 164 11.10 15.13 5.89
CA TYR A 164 9.94 15.43 5.04
C TYR A 164 9.05 14.20 4.84
N GLY A 165 9.64 13.06 4.46
CA GLY A 165 8.91 11.81 4.23
C GLY A 165 8.25 11.28 5.50
N ILE A 166 8.99 11.24 6.62
CA ILE A 166 8.46 10.79 7.91
C ILE A 166 7.31 11.70 8.38
N ASP A 167 7.53 13.03 8.40
CA ASP A 167 6.55 13.96 8.92
C ASP A 167 5.24 13.92 8.15
N ARG A 168 5.27 13.83 6.83
CA ARG A 168 4.05 13.83 6.01
C ARG A 168 3.20 12.56 6.19
N VAL A 169 3.83 11.39 6.27
CA VAL A 169 3.09 10.13 6.49
C VAL A 169 2.55 10.05 7.93
N GLN A 170 3.33 10.47 8.92
CA GLN A 170 2.87 10.49 10.31
C GLN A 170 1.73 11.49 10.52
N LYS A 171 1.81 12.70 9.96
CA LYS A 171 0.71 13.68 9.99
C LYS A 171 -0.57 13.14 9.39
N PHE A 172 -0.49 12.51 8.22
CA PHE A 172 -1.65 11.86 7.63
C PHE A 172 -2.26 10.81 8.55
N ALA A 173 -1.43 9.97 9.18
CA ALA A 173 -1.89 8.96 10.12
C ALA A 173 -2.57 9.56 11.36
N PHE A 174 -2.03 10.63 11.92
CA PHE A 174 -2.65 11.38 13.02
C PHE A 174 -4.00 11.99 12.63
N GLU A 175 -4.06 12.63 11.45
CA GLU A 175 -5.30 13.21 10.91
C GLU A 175 -6.36 12.13 10.66
N LEU A 176 -5.96 10.99 10.12
CA LEU A 176 -6.84 9.84 9.95
C LEU A 176 -7.36 9.32 11.29
N ALA A 177 -6.48 9.09 12.26
CA ALA A 177 -6.85 8.64 13.59
C ALA A 177 -7.80 9.61 14.29
N SER A 178 -7.57 10.92 14.18
CA SER A 178 -8.42 11.95 14.78
C SER A 178 -9.86 11.93 14.26
N LYS A 179 -10.07 11.45 13.04
CA LYS A 179 -11.40 11.32 12.38
C LYS A 179 -12.09 9.99 12.67
N ARG A 180 -11.35 8.97 13.09
CA ARG A 180 -11.92 7.67 13.44
C ARG A 180 -12.52 7.69 14.85
N LYS A 181 -13.48 6.79 15.08
CA LYS A 181 -14.24 6.74 16.34
C LYS A 181 -13.34 6.47 17.56
N ARG A 182 -12.34 5.61 17.42
CA ARG A 182 -11.46 5.18 18.53
C ARG A 182 -10.34 6.18 18.81
N LYS A 183 -9.96 7.00 17.82
CA LYS A 183 -8.92 8.03 17.92
C LYS A 183 -7.60 7.50 18.49
N LYS A 184 -7.17 6.34 18.01
CA LYS A 184 -5.94 5.70 18.45
C LYS A 184 -4.96 5.51 17.30
N LEU A 185 -3.69 5.87 17.52
CA LEU A 185 -2.60 5.70 16.57
C LEU A 185 -1.45 4.91 17.19
N THR A 186 -1.10 3.81 16.55
CA THR A 186 0.05 2.97 16.90
C THR A 186 1.19 3.22 15.93
N SER A 187 2.40 3.52 16.43
CA SER A 187 3.60 3.62 15.60
C SER A 187 4.38 2.30 15.63
N ALA A 188 4.67 1.76 14.44
CA ALA A 188 5.58 0.63 14.28
C ALA A 188 7.02 1.12 14.24
N THR A 189 7.90 0.55 15.06
CA THR A 189 9.30 0.92 15.17
C THR A 189 10.21 -0.30 15.35
N LYS A 190 11.51 -0.12 15.27
CA LYS A 190 12.54 -1.10 15.66
C LYS A 190 13.77 -0.40 16.23
N SER A 191 13.57 0.68 16.98
CA SER A 191 14.65 1.52 17.52
C SER A 191 15.59 0.80 18.48
N ASN A 192 15.18 -0.34 19.05
CA ASN A 192 16.07 -1.19 19.84
C ASN A 192 17.08 -2.01 19.02
N GLY A 193 16.94 -2.07 17.70
CA GLY A 193 17.81 -2.85 16.81
C GLY A 193 18.38 -2.04 15.64
N ILE A 194 17.59 -1.11 15.10
CA ILE A 194 18.00 -0.21 14.00
C ILE A 194 18.34 1.15 14.63
N SER A 195 19.62 1.34 14.94
CA SER A 195 20.09 2.37 15.88
C SER A 195 20.12 3.81 15.34
N ILE A 196 19.87 4.05 14.06
CA ILE A 196 19.94 5.40 13.46
C ILE A 196 18.56 5.84 12.95
N THR A 197 18.01 5.14 11.97
CA THR A 197 16.79 5.57 11.29
C THR A 197 15.54 5.42 12.16
N MET A 198 15.45 4.36 12.98
CA MET A 198 14.26 4.12 13.78
C MET A 198 14.16 5.01 15.04
N PRO A 199 15.24 5.33 15.77
CA PRO A 199 15.17 6.38 16.79
C PRO A 199 14.75 7.73 16.21
N TYR A 200 15.18 8.07 14.99
CA TYR A 200 14.74 9.28 14.32
C TYR A 200 13.25 9.24 13.93
N TRP A 201 12.76 8.09 13.49
CA TRP A 201 11.32 7.85 13.29
C TRP A 201 10.52 8.09 14.56
N ASP A 202 10.99 7.57 15.70
CA ASP A 202 10.36 7.73 17.01
C ASP A 202 10.40 9.19 17.50
N GLU A 203 11.52 9.90 17.28
CA GLU A 203 11.65 11.32 17.57
C GLU A 203 10.60 12.13 16.80
N ARG A 204 10.48 11.90 15.49
CA ARG A 204 9.49 12.59 14.65
C ARG A 204 8.06 12.26 15.07
N PHE A 205 7.79 11.02 15.47
CA PHE A 205 6.47 10.62 15.96
C PHE A 205 6.10 11.38 17.25
N ASN A 206 7.01 11.46 18.20
CA ASN A 206 6.81 12.18 19.44
C ASN A 206 6.66 13.70 19.22
N GLU A 207 7.34 14.25 18.24
CA GLU A 207 7.20 15.67 17.88
C GLU A 207 5.83 15.94 17.22
N ASN A 208 5.43 15.13 16.25
CA ASN A 208 4.13 15.27 15.59
C ASN A 208 2.95 15.06 16.57
N LYS A 209 3.06 14.12 17.51
CA LYS A 209 2.06 13.87 18.57
C LYS A 209 1.64 15.12 19.32
N LYS A 210 2.54 16.07 19.53
CA LYS A 210 2.24 17.31 20.27
C LYS A 210 1.09 18.13 19.67
N ASN A 211 0.85 17.96 18.35
CA ASN A 211 -0.19 18.67 17.62
C ASN A 211 -1.55 17.95 17.62
N TYR A 212 -1.65 16.75 18.23
CA TYR A 212 -2.84 15.89 18.18
C TYR A 212 -3.21 15.35 19.56
N SER A 213 -3.48 16.25 20.50
CA SER A 213 -3.78 15.91 21.91
C SER A 213 -5.03 15.04 22.09
N ASN A 214 -5.89 14.98 21.07
CA ASN A 214 -7.11 14.17 21.07
C ASN A 214 -6.91 12.75 20.54
N VAL A 215 -5.69 12.37 20.17
CA VAL A 215 -5.35 11.02 19.68
C VAL A 215 -4.54 10.27 20.73
N GLU A 216 -5.06 9.13 21.18
CA GLU A 216 -4.30 8.20 22.01
C GLU A 216 -3.19 7.57 21.16
N THR A 217 -1.98 7.46 21.74
CA THR A 217 -0.85 6.90 21.00
C THR A 217 -0.12 5.83 21.79
N ASP A 218 0.31 4.79 21.07
CA ASP A 218 1.30 3.82 21.54
C ASP A 218 2.34 3.52 20.47
N GLN A 219 3.45 2.90 20.88
CA GLN A 219 4.54 2.48 19.98
C GLN A 219 4.92 1.05 20.30
N TYR A 220 5.14 0.25 19.27
CA TYR A 220 5.61 -1.13 19.41
C TYR A 220 6.77 -1.42 18.46
N HIS A 221 7.74 -2.17 18.93
CA HIS A 221 8.71 -2.81 18.02
C HIS A 221 7.98 -3.79 17.11
N ILE A 222 8.40 -3.84 15.85
CA ILE A 222 7.69 -4.55 14.78
C ILE A 222 7.47 -6.04 15.08
N ASP A 223 8.41 -6.70 15.74
CA ASP A 223 8.31 -8.11 16.14
C ASP A 223 7.17 -8.35 17.13
N ILE A 224 7.07 -7.54 18.18
CA ILE A 224 5.97 -7.66 19.16
C ILE A 224 4.66 -7.11 18.59
N LEU A 225 4.70 -6.13 17.68
CA LEU A 225 3.52 -5.64 16.99
C LEU A 225 2.91 -6.75 16.12
N ALA A 226 3.73 -7.46 15.35
CA ALA A 226 3.30 -8.61 14.55
C ALA A 226 2.68 -9.71 15.41
N ALA A 227 3.28 -10.04 16.56
CA ALA A 227 2.70 -11.00 17.50
C ALA A 227 1.33 -10.53 18.03
N ARG A 228 1.16 -9.23 18.31
CA ARG A 228 -0.11 -8.67 18.77
C ARG A 228 -1.20 -8.61 17.69
N PHE A 229 -0.86 -8.56 16.42
CA PHE A 229 -1.82 -8.72 15.33
C PHE A 229 -2.52 -10.08 15.38
N VAL A 230 -1.82 -11.10 15.84
CA VAL A 230 -2.38 -12.46 16.04
C VAL A 230 -3.09 -12.57 17.38
N LEU A 231 -2.47 -12.10 18.46
CA LEU A 231 -2.96 -12.30 19.84
C LEU A 231 -4.12 -11.38 20.23
N SER A 232 -4.12 -10.14 19.75
CA SER A 232 -5.09 -9.11 20.17
C SER A 232 -5.28 -8.02 19.10
N PRO A 233 -5.71 -8.40 17.87
CA PRO A 233 -5.82 -7.45 16.74
C PRO A 233 -6.87 -6.35 16.99
N GLU A 234 -7.88 -6.63 17.80
CA GLU A 234 -8.96 -5.70 18.15
C GLU A 234 -8.49 -4.41 18.85
N ARG A 235 -7.29 -4.40 19.38
CA ARG A 235 -6.75 -3.22 20.07
C ARG A 235 -6.22 -2.12 19.14
N PHE A 236 -6.05 -2.40 17.85
CA PHE A 236 -5.51 -1.47 16.87
C PHE A 236 -6.62 -0.73 16.13
N ASP A 237 -6.37 0.56 15.83
CA ASP A 237 -7.28 1.43 15.08
C ASP A 237 -6.58 1.99 13.84
N VAL A 238 -5.56 2.82 14.01
CA VAL A 238 -4.66 3.25 12.93
C VAL A 238 -3.23 2.87 13.31
N ILE A 239 -2.50 2.33 12.35
CA ILE A 239 -1.08 2.00 12.51
C ILE A 239 -0.28 2.79 11.48
N VAL A 240 0.77 3.48 11.91
CA VAL A 240 1.73 4.11 10.99
C VAL A 240 3.04 3.34 11.01
N ALA A 241 3.58 3.08 9.81
CA ALA A 241 4.78 2.27 9.65
C ALA A 241 5.66 2.76 8.50
N SER A 242 6.97 2.47 8.59
CA SER A 242 7.90 2.61 7.48
C SER A 242 7.49 1.73 6.29
N ASN A 243 8.15 1.89 5.17
CA ASN A 243 7.82 1.20 3.94
C ASN A 243 7.81 -0.33 4.13
N LEU A 244 8.89 -0.92 4.66
CA LEU A 244 8.99 -2.36 4.86
C LEU A 244 8.05 -2.86 5.97
N PHE A 245 8.00 -2.17 7.10
CA PHE A 245 7.15 -2.60 8.21
C PHE A 245 5.66 -2.51 7.84
N GLY A 246 5.28 -1.46 7.10
CA GLY A 246 3.94 -1.31 6.58
C GLY A 246 3.57 -2.39 5.57
N ASP A 247 4.52 -2.85 4.76
CA ASP A 247 4.33 -3.96 3.81
C ASP A 247 4.01 -5.25 4.55
N ILE A 248 4.87 -5.64 5.48
CA ILE A 248 4.69 -6.84 6.29
C ILE A 248 3.35 -6.83 7.04
N LEU A 249 3.02 -5.72 7.70
CA LEU A 249 1.78 -5.61 8.47
C LEU A 249 0.54 -5.61 7.60
N SER A 250 0.62 -5.02 6.39
CA SER A 250 -0.51 -4.97 5.46
C SER A 250 -0.87 -6.32 4.85
N ASP A 251 0.02 -7.30 4.97
CA ASP A 251 -0.24 -8.70 4.61
C ASP A 251 -0.68 -9.53 5.81
N LEU A 252 -0.03 -9.32 6.96
CA LEU A 252 -0.37 -10.00 8.20
C LEU A 252 -1.80 -9.68 8.66
N GLY A 253 -2.24 -8.42 8.54
CA GLY A 253 -3.60 -8.03 8.92
C GLY A 253 -4.68 -8.80 8.16
N PRO A 254 -4.71 -8.78 6.82
CA PRO A 254 -5.61 -9.58 6.01
C PRO A 254 -5.47 -11.09 6.23
N ALA A 255 -4.27 -11.60 6.52
CA ALA A 255 -4.09 -12.99 6.92
C ALA A 255 -4.85 -13.32 8.20
N CYS A 256 -4.84 -12.43 9.19
CA CYS A 256 -5.58 -12.60 10.44
C CYS A 256 -7.10 -12.53 10.26
N THR A 257 -7.58 -11.81 9.25
CA THR A 257 -9.03 -11.65 8.97
C THR A 257 -9.57 -12.57 7.89
N GLY A 258 -8.72 -13.38 7.24
CA GLY A 258 -9.11 -14.22 6.10
C GLY A 258 -9.44 -13.43 4.82
N THR A 259 -8.97 -12.17 4.74
CA THR A 259 -9.34 -11.25 3.65
C THR A 259 -8.20 -10.95 2.68
N ILE A 260 -7.17 -11.76 2.65
CA ILE A 260 -5.98 -11.56 1.80
C ILE A 260 -6.33 -11.29 0.33
N GLY A 261 -7.29 -12.02 -0.24
CA GLY A 261 -7.70 -11.88 -1.64
C GLY A 261 -8.61 -10.70 -1.93
N ILE A 262 -9.15 -10.04 -0.90
CA ILE A 262 -10.16 -8.95 -1.03
C ILE A 262 -9.78 -7.69 -0.25
N ALA A 263 -8.60 -7.64 0.35
CA ALA A 263 -8.13 -6.47 1.09
C ALA A 263 -7.83 -5.31 0.13
N PRO A 264 -8.46 -4.13 0.32
CA PRO A 264 -8.23 -2.98 -0.56
C PRO A 264 -6.89 -2.32 -0.26
N SER A 265 -6.37 -1.61 -1.27
CA SER A 265 -5.14 -0.82 -1.15
C SER A 265 -5.32 0.52 -1.88
N GLY A 266 -4.81 1.60 -1.31
CA GLY A 266 -4.79 2.91 -1.95
C GLY A 266 -3.41 3.55 -1.88
N ASN A 267 -2.84 3.91 -3.04
CA ASN A 267 -1.66 4.77 -3.11
C ASN A 267 -2.13 6.22 -3.24
N ILE A 268 -1.77 7.07 -2.29
CA ILE A 268 -2.39 8.39 -2.13
C ILE A 268 -1.33 9.48 -2.04
N ASN A 269 -1.59 10.57 -2.79
CA ASN A 269 -1.03 11.87 -2.50
C ASN A 269 -2.20 12.84 -2.24
N PRO A 270 -2.48 13.20 -0.98
CA PRO A 270 -3.61 14.05 -0.64
C PRO A 270 -3.59 15.44 -1.31
N CYS A 271 -2.41 15.91 -1.71
CA CYS A 271 -2.24 17.21 -2.34
C CYS A 271 -2.52 17.19 -3.85
N LEU A 272 -2.43 16.02 -4.49
CA LEU A 272 -2.52 15.87 -5.95
C LEU A 272 -3.80 15.18 -6.41
N LEU A 273 -4.68 14.76 -5.51
CA LEU A 273 -5.94 14.03 -5.79
C LEU A 273 -5.76 12.68 -6.54
N TYR A 274 -4.52 12.23 -6.78
CA TYR A 274 -4.26 10.99 -7.47
C TYR A 274 -4.26 9.83 -6.48
N THR A 275 -5.35 9.06 -6.50
CA THR A 275 -5.47 7.83 -5.74
C THR A 275 -5.45 6.65 -6.71
N SER A 276 -4.65 5.64 -6.40
CA SER A 276 -4.70 4.35 -7.11
C SER A 276 -5.18 3.29 -6.12
N PRO A 277 -6.48 2.96 -6.10
CA PRO A 277 -6.93 1.78 -5.39
C PRO A 277 -6.45 0.55 -6.20
N SER A 278 -5.74 -0.35 -5.55
CA SER A 278 -5.39 -1.66 -6.10
C SER A 278 -5.94 -2.73 -5.17
N PRO A 279 -6.58 -3.79 -5.66
CA PRO A 279 -6.60 -5.02 -4.92
C PRO A 279 -5.14 -5.43 -4.81
N ARG A 280 -4.65 -5.60 -3.63
CA ARG A 280 -3.34 -6.04 -3.17
C ARG A 280 -2.22 -6.11 -4.25
N ASP A 281 -1.05 -5.55 -3.96
CA ASP A 281 0.17 -5.78 -4.75
C ASP A 281 0.43 -7.29 -4.86
N LEU A 282 0.28 -7.83 -6.05
CA LEU A 282 0.33 -9.27 -6.33
C LEU A 282 1.73 -9.90 -6.16
N SER A 283 2.74 -9.11 -5.84
CA SER A 283 4.06 -9.64 -5.47
C SER A 283 4.02 -10.61 -4.28
N THR A 284 2.91 -10.62 -3.53
CA THR A 284 2.72 -11.50 -2.36
C THR A 284 1.66 -12.58 -2.54
N SER A 285 0.87 -12.58 -3.63
CA SER A 285 -0.14 -13.60 -3.85
C SER A 285 0.42 -14.85 -4.55
N ARG A 286 1.53 -15.38 -4.06
CA ARG A 286 1.86 -16.80 -4.29
C ARG A 286 0.97 -17.67 -3.40
N MET A 287 -0.30 -17.73 -3.70
CA MET A 287 -1.11 -18.84 -3.24
C MET A 287 -0.73 -20.05 -4.09
N PRO A 288 -0.29 -21.16 -3.50
CA PRO A 288 -0.20 -22.41 -4.25
C PRO A 288 -1.62 -22.73 -4.77
N SER A 289 -1.74 -22.99 -6.06
CA SER A 289 -2.96 -23.45 -6.69
C SER A 289 -3.26 -24.91 -6.33
N SER A 290 -3.26 -25.25 -5.03
CA SER A 290 -3.69 -26.57 -4.58
C SER A 290 -3.69 -26.64 -3.04
N ALA A 291 -4.83 -26.48 -2.47
CA ALA A 291 -5.27 -27.21 -1.28
C ALA A 291 -6.78 -27.30 -1.32
#